data_59cb6d9f5789fcc83cebfc8b76602e5f
#
_entry.id   59cb6d9f5789fcc83cebfc8b76602e5f
#
_cell.length_a   1.000
_cell.length_b   1.000
_cell.length_c   1.000
_cell.angle_alpha   90.00
_cell.angle_beta   90.00
_cell.angle_gamma   90.00
#
_symmetry.space_group_name_H-M   'P 1'
#
loop_
_entity.id
_entity.type
_entity.pdbx_description
1 polymer ?
#
loop_
_entity_poly.entity_id
_entity_poly.type
_entity_poly.pdbx_seq_one_letter_code
_entity_poly.pdbx_strand_id
1 'polypeptide(L)'
;MTTIVAVKSNDGVVLASDKRASKGFFVGSKDVQKIYQLDDSLAAAIAGLLSDAEYLVNLAKAERRLVSINRGFSMNVRESAKLIANIAYRGLKAYQPFYAELLVAGIDGQGAHIYSTDPSGSLIEEEFASSGSGSPVAYGVLEVGYNDDLSMDAAKQLAERAVRAAMERDPGSGNGVDILAIPLTGGVSLISKRVN
;
A
#
# COMPACT_ATOMS: atom_id res chain seq x y z
N MET A 1 12.09 5.82 -5.69
CA MET A 1 12.63 4.88 -4.71
C MET A 1 11.79 4.98 -3.46
N THR A 2 11.49 3.86 -2.81
CA THR A 2 10.44 3.78 -1.77
C THR A 2 10.48 2.39 -1.13
N THR A 3 9.96 2.27 0.08
CA THR A 3 9.56 0.99 0.68
C THR A 3 8.11 1.11 1.16
N ILE A 4 7.23 0.29 0.63
CA ILE A 4 5.87 0.09 1.14
C ILE A 4 5.69 -1.36 1.57
N VAL A 5 4.87 -1.56 2.59
CA VAL A 5 4.60 -2.86 3.21
C VAL A 5 3.12 -2.98 3.51
N ALA A 6 2.56 -4.15 3.31
CA ALA A 6 1.23 -4.55 3.77
C ALA A 6 1.33 -5.83 4.59
N VAL A 7 0.58 -5.94 5.67
CA VAL A 7 0.53 -7.12 6.56
C VAL A 7 -0.91 -7.38 6.97
N LYS A 8 -1.36 -8.61 6.75
CA LYS A 8 -2.65 -9.08 7.25
C LYS A 8 -2.53 -9.54 8.70
N SER A 9 -3.57 -9.30 9.47
CA SER A 9 -3.69 -9.76 10.85
C SER A 9 -5.06 -10.42 11.06
N ASN A 10 -5.25 -11.09 12.19
CA ASN A 10 -6.54 -11.65 12.57
C ASN A 10 -7.63 -10.58 12.71
N ASP A 11 -7.22 -9.32 12.98
CA ASP A 11 -8.12 -8.22 13.31
C ASP A 11 -8.25 -7.20 12.16
N GLY A 12 -7.63 -7.44 10.99
CA GLY A 12 -7.68 -6.53 9.85
C GLY A 12 -6.37 -6.46 9.06
N VAL A 13 -6.06 -5.28 8.50
CA VAL A 13 -4.85 -5.06 7.68
C VAL A 13 -4.06 -3.85 8.14
N VAL A 14 -2.74 -3.91 7.92
CA VAL A 14 -1.81 -2.81 8.17
C VAL A 14 -1.06 -2.48 6.89
N LEU A 15 -0.98 -1.19 6.56
CA LEU A 15 -0.08 -0.64 5.56
C LEU A 15 1.01 0.19 6.24
N ALA A 16 2.24 0.07 5.79
CA ALA A 16 3.33 0.93 6.24
C ALA A 16 4.16 1.45 5.06
N SER A 17 4.76 2.63 5.20
CA SER A 17 5.65 3.20 4.20
C SER A 17 6.74 4.04 4.85
N ASP A 18 7.85 4.22 4.14
CA ASP A 18 8.81 5.28 4.43
C ASP A 18 8.29 6.65 3.95
N LYS A 19 9.00 7.74 4.29
CA LYS A 19 8.57 9.12 3.98
C LYS A 19 9.48 9.87 3.01
N ARG A 20 10.52 9.23 2.46
CA ARG A 20 11.49 9.86 1.55
C ARG A 20 10.98 9.85 0.10
N ALA A 21 11.11 10.99 -0.58
CA ALA A 21 11.11 11.04 -2.04
C ALA A 21 12.49 11.44 -2.56
N SER A 22 13.05 10.62 -3.43
CA SER A 22 14.33 10.88 -4.09
C SER A 22 14.14 11.46 -5.49
N LYS A 23 15.07 12.33 -5.89
CA LYS A 23 15.20 12.85 -7.25
C LYS A 23 16.59 12.48 -7.76
N GLY A 24 16.69 11.43 -8.57
CA GLY A 24 17.98 10.86 -8.94
C GLY A 24 18.72 10.38 -7.69
N PHE A 25 19.89 10.92 -7.44
CA PHE A 25 20.77 10.51 -6.34
C PHE A 25 20.64 11.33 -5.05
N PHE A 26 19.70 12.27 -4.98
CA PHE A 26 19.53 13.09 -3.78
C PHE A 26 18.12 13.01 -3.19
N VAL A 27 17.98 13.38 -1.93
CA VAL A 27 16.71 13.44 -1.23
C VAL A 27 15.95 14.69 -1.68
N GLY A 28 14.87 14.50 -2.45
CA GLY A 28 14.03 15.59 -2.94
C GLY A 28 13.01 16.09 -1.92
N SER A 29 12.49 15.17 -1.08
CA SER A 29 11.62 15.49 0.05
C SER A 29 11.81 14.47 1.18
N LYS A 30 11.62 14.93 2.42
CA LYS A 30 11.73 14.11 3.64
C LYS A 30 10.38 13.79 4.28
N ASP A 31 9.29 14.25 3.68
CA ASP A 31 7.94 14.11 4.23
C ASP A 31 6.93 13.99 3.10
N VAL A 32 6.87 12.82 2.47
CA VAL A 32 5.93 12.49 1.38
C VAL A 32 4.96 11.44 1.87
N GLN A 33 3.68 11.71 1.66
CA GLN A 33 2.62 10.74 1.89
C GLN A 33 2.67 9.66 0.79
N LYS A 34 2.68 8.38 1.20
CA LYS A 34 2.67 7.23 0.32
C LYS A 34 1.53 6.25 0.62
N ILE A 35 0.74 6.52 1.64
CA ILE A 35 -0.45 5.74 1.99
C ILE A 35 -1.67 6.65 1.84
N TYR A 36 -2.62 6.23 1.01
CA TYR A 36 -3.82 6.96 0.67
C TYR A 36 -5.04 6.15 1.12
N GLN A 37 -5.82 6.71 2.01
CA GLN A 37 -7.12 6.15 2.36
C GLN A 37 -8.12 6.44 1.24
N LEU A 38 -8.75 5.40 0.69
CA LEU A 38 -9.77 5.50 -0.35
C LEU A 38 -11.15 5.72 0.28
N ASP A 39 -11.45 4.97 1.34
CA ASP A 39 -12.63 5.12 2.21
C ASP A 39 -12.33 4.54 3.61
N ASP A 40 -13.36 4.32 4.44
CA ASP A 40 -13.22 3.82 5.81
C ASP A 40 -12.82 2.33 5.88
N SER A 41 -12.84 1.61 4.76
CA SER A 41 -12.54 0.18 4.66
C SER A 41 -11.38 -0.16 3.75
N LEU A 42 -10.83 0.82 3.02
CA LEU A 42 -9.84 0.59 1.97
C LEU A 42 -8.77 1.67 1.93
N ALA A 43 -7.53 1.25 1.78
CA ALA A 43 -6.39 2.12 1.52
C ALA A 43 -5.44 1.51 0.48
N ALA A 44 -4.58 2.36 -0.09
CA ALA A 44 -3.51 1.94 -0.99
C ALA A 44 -2.19 2.57 -0.57
N ALA A 45 -1.13 1.78 -0.53
CA ALA A 45 0.24 2.25 -0.45
C ALA A 45 0.86 2.25 -1.85
N ILE A 46 1.68 3.27 -2.16
CA ILE A 46 2.20 3.52 -3.51
C ILE A 46 3.72 3.51 -3.57
N ALA A 47 4.26 2.94 -4.64
CA ALA A 47 5.67 3.00 -5.02
C ALA A 47 5.80 3.32 -6.52
N GLY A 48 6.97 3.82 -6.93
CA GLY A 48 7.23 4.19 -8.33
C GLY A 48 7.15 5.69 -8.59
N LEU A 49 6.59 6.09 -9.73
CA LEU A 49 6.41 7.49 -10.09
C LEU A 49 5.18 8.07 -9.37
N LEU A 50 5.42 9.07 -8.52
CA LEU A 50 4.39 9.62 -7.62
C LEU A 50 3.14 10.10 -8.38
N SER A 51 3.34 10.84 -9.48
CA SER A 51 2.23 11.36 -10.30
C SER A 51 1.34 10.26 -10.87
N ASP A 52 1.92 9.16 -11.35
CA ASP A 52 1.19 8.02 -11.91
C ASP A 52 0.40 7.31 -10.82
N ALA A 53 1.05 7.08 -9.68
CA ALA A 53 0.43 6.44 -8.54
C ALA A 53 -0.74 7.26 -7.96
N GLU A 54 -0.55 8.58 -7.79
CA GLU A 54 -1.61 9.49 -7.35
C GLU A 54 -2.77 9.54 -8.34
N TYR A 55 -2.49 9.54 -9.64
CA TYR A 55 -3.53 9.48 -10.67
C TYR A 55 -4.37 8.20 -10.54
N LEU A 56 -3.71 7.03 -10.43
CA LEU A 56 -4.39 5.75 -10.26
C LEU A 56 -5.26 5.71 -9.00
N VAL A 57 -4.74 6.18 -7.87
CA VAL A 57 -5.47 6.23 -6.59
C VAL A 57 -6.68 7.17 -6.68
N ASN A 58 -6.50 8.37 -7.23
CA ASN A 58 -7.56 9.36 -7.36
C ASN A 58 -8.66 8.88 -8.31
N LEU A 59 -8.28 8.28 -9.43
CA LEU A 59 -9.25 7.69 -10.37
C LEU A 59 -10.02 6.54 -9.73
N ALA A 60 -9.32 5.62 -9.04
CA ALA A 60 -9.98 4.51 -8.32
C ALA A 60 -10.95 5.02 -7.24
N LYS A 61 -10.57 6.07 -6.51
CA LYS A 61 -11.44 6.69 -5.50
C LYS A 61 -12.71 7.29 -6.12
N ALA A 62 -12.58 7.98 -7.25
CA ALA A 62 -13.71 8.57 -7.97
C ALA A 62 -14.66 7.49 -8.52
N GLU A 63 -14.11 6.46 -9.17
CA GLU A 63 -14.87 5.35 -9.73
C GLU A 63 -15.59 4.54 -8.65
N ARG A 64 -14.92 4.23 -7.53
CA ARG A 64 -15.57 3.58 -6.38
C ARG A 64 -16.78 4.37 -5.89
N ARG A 65 -16.65 5.68 -5.75
CA ARG A 65 -17.73 6.56 -5.30
C ARG A 65 -18.89 6.55 -6.30
N LEU A 66 -18.59 6.60 -7.59
CA LEU A 66 -19.61 6.54 -8.65
C LEU A 66 -20.36 5.21 -8.63
N VAL A 67 -19.65 4.08 -8.50
CA VAL A 67 -20.25 2.74 -8.39
C VAL A 67 -21.12 2.66 -7.13
N SER A 68 -20.65 3.16 -6.00
CA SER A 68 -21.44 3.16 -4.75
C SER A 68 -22.75 3.94 -4.88
N ILE A 69 -22.72 5.11 -5.54
CA ILE A 69 -23.93 5.89 -5.81
C ILE A 69 -24.89 5.15 -6.74
N ASN A 70 -24.38 4.54 -7.82
CA ASN A 70 -25.20 3.89 -8.84
C ASN A 70 -25.78 2.54 -8.37
N ARG A 71 -25.03 1.78 -7.56
CA ARG A 71 -25.45 0.45 -7.10
C ARG A 71 -26.10 0.44 -5.72
N GLY A 72 -25.93 1.51 -4.93
CA GLY A 72 -26.38 1.59 -3.54
C GLY A 72 -25.50 0.82 -2.54
N PHE A 73 -24.37 0.26 -2.98
CA PHE A 73 -23.36 -0.39 -2.13
C PHE A 73 -21.95 -0.19 -2.68
N SER A 74 -20.95 -0.26 -1.79
CA SER A 74 -19.55 -0.07 -2.16
C SER A 74 -18.95 -1.31 -2.83
N MET A 75 -17.96 -1.10 -3.69
CA MET A 75 -17.12 -2.17 -4.23
C MET A 75 -16.36 -2.85 -3.09
N ASN A 76 -16.24 -4.18 -3.14
CA ASN A 76 -15.38 -4.92 -2.23
C ASN A 76 -13.88 -4.65 -2.50
N VAL A 77 -12.99 -5.18 -1.64
CA VAL A 77 -11.54 -4.92 -1.74
C VAL A 77 -10.99 -5.42 -3.07
N ARG A 78 -11.35 -6.65 -3.47
CA ARG A 78 -10.90 -7.26 -4.74
C ARG A 78 -11.38 -6.50 -5.97
N GLU A 79 -12.65 -6.08 -6.00
CA GLU A 79 -13.20 -5.29 -7.12
C GLU A 79 -12.43 -3.97 -7.29
N SER A 80 -12.08 -3.33 -6.17
CA SER A 80 -11.34 -2.07 -6.14
C SER A 80 -9.91 -2.23 -6.61
N ALA A 81 -9.23 -3.26 -6.14
CA ALA A 81 -7.87 -3.61 -6.59
C ALA A 81 -7.87 -4.00 -8.08
N LYS A 82 -8.90 -4.75 -8.53
CA LYS A 82 -9.05 -5.11 -9.95
C LYS A 82 -9.33 -3.91 -10.85
N LEU A 83 -10.06 -2.92 -10.35
CA LEU A 83 -10.25 -1.65 -11.08
C LEU A 83 -8.91 -0.97 -11.36
N ILE A 84 -8.06 -0.82 -10.35
CA ILE A 84 -6.71 -0.24 -10.47
C ILE A 84 -5.87 -1.05 -11.48
N ALA A 85 -5.83 -2.36 -11.32
CA ALA A 85 -5.10 -3.27 -12.22
C ALA A 85 -5.58 -3.16 -13.67
N ASN A 86 -6.88 -3.06 -13.91
CA ASN A 86 -7.44 -2.88 -15.26
C ASN A 86 -7.06 -1.53 -15.88
N ILE A 87 -6.98 -0.47 -15.09
CA ILE A 87 -6.53 0.85 -15.56
C ILE A 87 -5.06 0.77 -15.97
N ALA A 88 -4.20 0.18 -15.13
CA ALA A 88 -2.78 -0.03 -15.42
C ALA A 88 -2.59 -0.87 -16.70
N TYR A 89 -3.31 -1.99 -16.82
CA TYR A 89 -3.28 -2.84 -18.01
C TYR A 89 -3.66 -2.08 -19.29
N ARG A 90 -4.74 -1.27 -19.25
CA ARG A 90 -5.16 -0.46 -20.41
C ARG A 90 -4.07 0.54 -20.81
N GLY A 91 -3.45 1.19 -19.83
CA GLY A 91 -2.32 2.10 -20.08
C GLY A 91 -1.16 1.39 -20.76
N LEU A 92 -0.76 0.22 -20.26
CA LEU A 92 0.29 -0.60 -20.88
C LEU A 92 -0.05 -0.97 -22.34
N LYS A 93 -1.29 -1.43 -22.59
CA LYS A 93 -1.73 -1.81 -23.96
C LYS A 93 -1.87 -0.62 -24.90
N ALA A 94 -2.04 0.57 -24.38
CA ALA A 94 -2.05 1.84 -25.13
C ALA A 94 -0.65 2.45 -25.32
N TYR A 95 0.43 1.75 -24.93
CA TYR A 95 1.81 2.27 -24.92
C TYR A 95 2.01 3.50 -24.03
N GLN A 96 1.20 3.65 -23.00
CA GLN A 96 1.26 4.69 -21.99
C GLN A 96 1.22 4.04 -20.58
N PRO A 97 2.23 3.23 -20.22
CA PRO A 97 2.22 2.52 -18.94
C PRO A 97 2.32 3.50 -17.77
N PHE A 98 1.61 3.19 -16.68
CA PHE A 98 1.80 3.83 -15.41
C PHE A 98 2.98 3.18 -14.68
N TYR A 99 4.01 3.93 -14.37
CA TYR A 99 5.18 3.45 -13.64
C TYR A 99 4.92 3.49 -12.13
N ALA A 100 3.94 2.72 -11.69
CA ALA A 100 3.51 2.65 -10.31
C ALA A 100 3.17 1.21 -9.90
N GLU A 101 3.55 0.86 -8.69
CA GLU A 101 3.17 -0.37 -7.99
C GLU A 101 2.36 0.01 -6.77
N LEU A 102 1.26 -0.68 -6.53
CA LEU A 102 0.37 -0.39 -5.41
C LEU A 102 0.12 -1.65 -4.58
N LEU A 103 0.11 -1.46 -3.26
CA LEU A 103 -0.45 -2.42 -2.31
C LEU A 103 -1.82 -1.89 -1.89
N VAL A 104 -2.87 -2.59 -2.30
CA VAL A 104 -4.27 -2.25 -1.97
C VAL A 104 -4.70 -3.16 -0.84
N ALA A 105 -5.03 -2.58 0.31
CA ALA A 105 -5.41 -3.33 1.49
C ALA A 105 -6.70 -2.79 2.11
N GLY A 106 -7.53 -3.68 2.59
CA GLY A 106 -8.81 -3.30 3.18
C GLY A 106 -9.58 -4.45 3.77
N ILE A 107 -10.78 -4.15 4.20
CA ILE A 107 -11.73 -5.08 4.80
C ILE A 107 -13.06 -5.02 4.05
N ASP A 108 -13.75 -6.17 3.97
CA ASP A 108 -15.10 -6.27 3.46
C ASP A 108 -15.88 -7.40 4.16
N GLY A 109 -17.03 -7.78 3.63
CA GLY A 109 -17.87 -8.84 4.22
C GLY A 109 -17.23 -10.24 4.23
N GLN A 110 -16.10 -10.43 3.55
CA GLN A 110 -15.35 -11.69 3.52
C GLN A 110 -14.12 -11.66 4.44
N GLY A 111 -13.78 -10.49 5.00
CA GLY A 111 -12.66 -10.31 5.93
C GLY A 111 -11.64 -9.29 5.46
N ALA A 112 -10.39 -9.52 5.82
CA ALA A 112 -9.24 -8.68 5.53
C ALA A 112 -8.51 -9.19 4.29
N HIS A 113 -8.17 -8.29 3.36
CA HIS A 113 -7.54 -8.63 2.08
C HIS A 113 -6.40 -7.66 1.75
N ILE A 114 -5.35 -8.20 1.13
CA ILE A 114 -4.24 -7.46 0.56
C ILE A 114 -4.07 -7.91 -0.89
N TYR A 115 -3.96 -6.94 -1.79
CA TYR A 115 -3.65 -7.17 -3.21
C TYR A 115 -2.45 -6.35 -3.62
N SER A 116 -1.50 -6.98 -4.29
CA SER A 116 -0.42 -6.30 -5.00
C SER A 116 -0.78 -6.11 -6.48
N THR A 117 -0.43 -4.96 -7.04
CA THR A 117 -0.59 -4.66 -8.46
C THR A 117 0.63 -3.93 -8.99
N ASP A 118 0.97 -4.16 -10.24
CA ASP A 118 2.14 -3.64 -10.93
C ASP A 118 1.77 -2.89 -12.23
N PRO A 119 2.74 -2.28 -12.94
CA PRO A 119 2.49 -1.58 -14.19
C PRO A 119 1.89 -2.44 -15.30
N SER A 120 2.01 -3.77 -15.22
CA SER A 120 1.40 -4.68 -16.20
C SER A 120 -0.09 -4.91 -15.97
N GLY A 121 -0.62 -4.46 -14.83
CA GLY A 121 -1.99 -4.71 -14.42
C GLY A 121 -2.20 -6.11 -13.85
N SER A 122 -1.13 -6.75 -13.31
CA SER A 122 -1.25 -7.96 -12.52
C SER A 122 -2.02 -7.67 -11.22
N LEU A 123 -2.64 -8.71 -10.67
CA LEU A 123 -3.34 -8.63 -9.40
C LEU A 123 -3.12 -9.94 -8.66
N ILE A 124 -2.41 -9.85 -7.54
CA ILE A 124 -2.06 -11.01 -6.71
C ILE A 124 -2.57 -10.76 -5.30
N GLU A 125 -3.27 -11.74 -4.72
CA GLU A 125 -3.71 -11.70 -3.33
C GLU A 125 -2.61 -12.28 -2.45
N GLU A 126 -2.34 -11.60 -1.32
CA GLU A 126 -1.20 -11.87 -0.46
C GLU A 126 -1.61 -11.82 1.02
N GLU A 127 -0.93 -12.54 1.88
CA GLU A 127 -1.04 -12.41 3.34
C GLU A 127 -0.14 -11.27 3.87
N PHE A 128 0.99 -11.06 3.22
CA PHE A 128 1.84 -9.89 3.38
C PHE A 128 2.52 -9.56 2.05
N ALA A 129 2.82 -8.29 1.84
CA ALA A 129 3.49 -7.84 0.62
C ALA A 129 4.40 -6.64 0.90
N SER A 130 5.38 -6.45 0.03
CA SER A 130 6.21 -5.25 -0.02
C SER A 130 6.48 -4.85 -1.45
N SER A 131 6.64 -3.55 -1.71
CA SER A 131 7.03 -3.03 -3.02
C SER A 131 7.94 -1.81 -2.89
N GLY A 132 8.54 -1.43 -4.03
CA GLY A 132 9.54 -0.38 -4.12
C GLY A 132 10.97 -0.89 -3.96
N SER A 133 11.94 0.03 -4.03
CA SER A 133 13.38 -0.32 -4.06
C SER A 133 13.90 -1.03 -2.81
N GLY A 134 13.30 -0.77 -1.64
CA GLY A 134 13.67 -1.44 -0.39
C GLY A 134 12.91 -2.75 -0.12
N SER A 135 12.01 -3.16 -1.01
CA SER A 135 11.19 -4.37 -0.80
C SER A 135 11.98 -5.65 -0.57
N PRO A 136 13.16 -5.91 -1.20
CA PRO A 136 13.90 -7.13 -0.92
C PRO A 136 14.34 -7.25 0.54
N VAL A 137 14.69 -6.12 1.18
CA VAL A 137 15.07 -6.10 2.59
C VAL A 137 13.83 -6.26 3.47
N ALA A 138 12.75 -5.57 3.13
CA ALA A 138 11.49 -5.68 3.85
C ALA A 138 10.92 -7.10 3.83
N TYR A 139 10.95 -7.80 2.69
CA TYR A 139 10.54 -9.20 2.59
C TYR A 139 11.33 -10.11 3.52
N GLY A 140 12.64 -9.93 3.66
CA GLY A 140 13.43 -10.73 4.61
C GLY A 140 12.97 -10.62 6.06
N VAL A 141 12.42 -9.46 6.45
CA VAL A 141 11.85 -9.26 7.79
C VAL A 141 10.44 -9.84 7.88
N LEU A 142 9.63 -9.70 6.82
CA LEU A 142 8.27 -10.20 6.77
C LEU A 142 8.23 -11.72 6.80
N GLU A 143 9.05 -12.42 6.00
CA GLU A 143 9.13 -13.88 5.94
C GLU A 143 9.46 -14.52 7.29
N VAL A 144 10.33 -13.88 8.08
CA VAL A 144 10.72 -14.41 9.40
C VAL A 144 9.70 -14.03 10.48
N GLY A 145 9.01 -12.91 10.30
CA GLY A 145 8.17 -12.34 11.35
C GLY A 145 6.67 -12.61 11.20
N TYR A 146 6.21 -13.01 10.02
CA TYR A 146 4.81 -13.26 9.75
C TYR A 146 4.36 -14.63 10.27
N ASN A 147 3.15 -14.69 10.79
CA ASN A 147 2.40 -15.90 11.04
C ASN A 147 0.89 -15.58 10.96
N ASP A 148 0.07 -16.59 10.74
CA ASP A 148 -1.37 -16.43 10.51
C ASP A 148 -2.15 -15.92 11.73
N ASP A 149 -1.55 -15.99 12.93
CA ASP A 149 -2.18 -15.58 14.20
C ASP A 149 -1.75 -14.19 14.68
N LEU A 150 -1.19 -13.35 13.79
CA LEU A 150 -0.76 -12.00 14.17
C LEU A 150 -1.93 -11.14 14.63
N SER A 151 -1.82 -10.56 15.83
CA SER A 151 -2.69 -9.48 16.26
C SER A 151 -2.39 -8.17 15.49
N MET A 152 -3.34 -7.23 15.47
CA MET A 152 -3.16 -5.92 14.84
C MET A 152 -1.89 -5.19 15.33
N ASP A 153 -1.60 -5.24 16.64
CA ASP A 153 -0.43 -4.56 17.18
C ASP A 153 0.88 -5.25 16.80
N ALA A 154 0.89 -6.59 16.72
CA ALA A 154 2.03 -7.34 16.22
C ALA A 154 2.27 -7.07 14.72
N ALA A 155 1.20 -6.99 13.92
CA ALA A 155 1.27 -6.62 12.50
C ALA A 155 1.82 -5.20 12.28
N LYS A 156 1.39 -4.22 13.09
CA LYS A 156 1.95 -2.85 13.07
C LYS A 156 3.45 -2.85 13.39
N GLN A 157 3.87 -3.60 14.41
CA GLN A 157 5.28 -3.71 14.78
C GLN A 157 6.11 -4.42 13.70
N LEU A 158 5.57 -5.46 13.07
CA LEU A 158 6.23 -6.18 11.99
C LEU A 158 6.41 -5.26 10.77
N ALA A 159 5.34 -4.59 10.35
CA ALA A 159 5.38 -3.65 9.23
C ALA A 159 6.36 -2.50 9.47
N GLU A 160 6.38 -1.92 10.69
CA GLU A 160 7.35 -0.88 11.06
C GLU A 160 8.79 -1.40 11.00
N ARG A 161 9.06 -2.59 11.54
CA ARG A 161 10.40 -3.21 11.49
C ARG A 161 10.86 -3.46 10.06
N ALA A 162 9.97 -3.94 9.19
CA ALA A 162 10.29 -4.19 7.79
C ALA A 162 10.67 -2.91 7.05
N VAL A 163 9.89 -1.82 7.22
CA VAL A 163 10.24 -0.51 6.62
C VAL A 163 11.53 0.04 7.20
N ARG A 164 11.75 -0.03 8.53
CA ARG A 164 12.99 0.44 9.16
C ARG A 164 14.21 -0.34 8.67
N ALA A 165 14.13 -1.66 8.56
CA ALA A 165 15.22 -2.47 8.01
C ALA A 165 15.57 -2.07 6.56
N ALA A 166 14.56 -1.79 5.74
CA ALA A 166 14.77 -1.28 4.39
C ALA A 166 15.44 0.10 4.39
N MET A 167 15.05 1.01 5.30
CA MET A 167 15.66 2.35 5.42
C MET A 167 17.16 2.30 5.74
N GLU A 168 17.66 1.24 6.39
CA GLU A 168 19.10 1.05 6.70
C GLU A 168 19.92 0.64 5.47
N ARG A 169 19.29 0.11 4.42
CA ARG A 169 19.98 -0.47 3.26
C ARG A 169 19.60 0.15 1.92
N ASP A 170 18.39 0.69 1.81
CA ASP A 170 17.91 1.36 0.59
C ASP A 170 18.09 2.88 0.72
N PRO A 171 18.99 3.49 -0.08
CA PRO A 171 19.18 4.94 -0.06
C PRO A 171 17.92 5.71 -0.48
N GLY A 172 16.99 5.04 -1.14
CA GLY A 172 15.72 5.63 -1.59
C GLY A 172 14.64 5.69 -0.53
N SER A 173 14.83 4.98 0.60
CA SER A 173 13.87 4.92 1.72
C SER A 173 14.42 5.65 2.94
N GLY A 174 13.57 6.31 3.73
CA GLY A 174 14.04 6.98 4.94
C GLY A 174 13.10 8.05 5.49
N ASN A 175 13.63 8.78 6.49
CA ASN A 175 13.07 9.99 7.10
C ASN A 175 11.83 9.77 8.00
N GLY A 176 11.30 8.57 8.08
CA GLY A 176 10.17 8.24 8.94
C GLY A 176 9.37 7.06 8.43
N VAL A 177 8.38 6.68 9.22
CA VAL A 177 7.45 5.59 8.91
C VAL A 177 6.03 6.06 9.15
N ASP A 178 5.18 5.92 8.15
CA ASP A 178 3.73 6.04 8.27
C ASP A 178 3.14 4.63 8.37
N ILE A 179 2.20 4.43 9.30
CA ILE A 179 1.52 3.16 9.53
C ILE A 179 0.02 3.45 9.56
N LEU A 180 -0.72 2.84 8.64
CA LEU A 180 -2.17 2.90 8.60
C LEU A 180 -2.74 1.51 8.91
N ALA A 181 -3.66 1.44 9.85
CA ALA A 181 -4.34 0.20 10.20
C ALA A 181 -5.85 0.32 9.95
N ILE A 182 -6.42 -0.71 9.32
CA ILE A 182 -7.85 -0.86 9.06
C ILE A 182 -8.31 -2.11 9.81
N PRO A 183 -8.88 -1.96 11.02
CA PRO A 183 -9.38 -3.09 11.80
C PRO A 183 -10.74 -3.57 11.27
N LEU A 184 -11.04 -4.85 11.45
CA LEU A 184 -12.37 -5.44 11.14
C LEU A 184 -13.50 -4.74 11.90
N THR A 185 -13.20 -4.24 13.10
CA THR A 185 -14.15 -3.49 13.93
C THR A 185 -13.47 -2.24 14.47
N GLY A 186 -14.11 -1.08 14.34
CA GLY A 186 -13.55 0.20 14.78
C GLY A 186 -13.20 1.11 13.62
N GLY A 187 -12.45 2.17 13.90
CA GLY A 187 -12.05 3.17 12.92
C GLY A 187 -10.63 2.98 12.40
N VAL A 188 -10.38 3.47 11.20
CA VAL A 188 -9.02 3.55 10.62
C VAL A 188 -8.12 4.40 11.51
N SER A 189 -6.90 3.95 11.73
CA SER A 189 -5.88 4.69 12.49
C SER A 189 -4.63 4.92 11.64
N LEU A 190 -4.13 6.15 11.67
CA LEU A 190 -2.87 6.53 11.03
C LEU A 190 -1.87 6.99 12.10
N ILE A 191 -0.71 6.38 12.12
CA ILE A 191 0.41 6.73 12.98
C ILE A 191 1.57 7.18 12.09
N SER A 192 2.11 8.36 12.35
CA SER A 192 3.29 8.89 11.64
C SER A 192 4.44 9.07 12.62
N LYS A 193 5.57 8.44 12.33
CA LYS A 193 6.80 8.50 13.14
C LYS A 193 7.92 9.07 12.30
N ARG A 194 8.49 10.20 12.70
CA ARG A 194 9.73 10.72 12.10
C ARG A 194 10.93 9.98 12.66
N VAL A 195 11.89 9.72 11.80
CA VAL A 195 13.21 9.19 12.16
C VAL A 195 14.23 10.24 11.72
N ASN A 196 15.00 10.74 12.67
CA ASN A 196 16.06 11.73 12.42
C ASN A 196 17.25 11.09 11.73
#